data_260dbb4c71cdb1215221ace6c929291e
#
_entry.id   260dbb4c71cdb1215221ace6c929291e
#
_cell.length_a   1.000
_cell.length_b   1.000
_cell.length_c   1.000
_cell.angle_alpha   90.00
_cell.angle_beta   90.00
_cell.angle_gamma   90.00
#
_symmetry.space_group_name_H-M   'P 1'
#
loop_
_entity.id
_entity.type
_entity.pdbx_description
1 polymer ?
#
loop_
_entity_poly.entity_id
_entity_poly.type
_entity_poly.pdbx_seq_one_letter_code
_entity_poly.pdbx_strand_id
1 'polypeptide(L)'
;MREDQADLAVAKILDGAGQAFVDLGVSGAGMGEIARYSGCSRGTLYRYFPNRHALHLAFVNDRAVRLVTELNVELEAIADPSERLTRYILCAVRKVRGNPSMVAWFAPTESGFTARMSRGSEVIGFLADAFVSNLQGGRTEPGSRGFAARWMVRVILSLLTMPGESEEEERILIESFVAPSLLAGAAPGFPNPRK
;
A
#
# COMPACT_ATOMS: atom_id res chain seq x y z
N MET A 1 18.56 22.73 3.30
CA MET A 1 19.91 22.15 3.61
C MET A 1 19.93 21.14 4.74
N ARG A 2 19.40 21.41 5.99
CA ARG A 2 19.32 20.37 7.05
C ARG A 2 18.17 19.39 6.84
N GLU A 3 17.02 19.85 6.35
CA GLU A 3 15.87 18.99 6.01
C GLU A 3 16.21 18.06 4.84
N ASP A 4 16.80 18.57 3.77
CA ASP A 4 17.21 17.73 2.61
C ASP A 4 18.18 16.62 3.00
N GLN A 5 19.11 16.89 3.96
CA GLN A 5 20.02 15.87 4.49
C GLN A 5 19.31 14.82 5.35
N ALA A 6 18.26 15.21 6.08
CA ALA A 6 17.46 14.28 6.87
C ALA A 6 16.65 13.35 5.95
N ASP A 7 16.03 13.91 4.91
CA ASP A 7 15.23 13.14 3.94
C ASP A 7 16.09 12.15 3.15
N LEU A 8 17.30 12.56 2.74
CA LEU A 8 18.26 11.66 2.10
C LEU A 8 18.72 10.53 3.03
N ALA A 9 18.91 10.83 4.32
CA ALA A 9 19.26 9.80 5.31
C ALA A 9 18.12 8.82 5.55
N VAL A 10 16.88 9.33 5.65
CA VAL A 10 15.67 8.49 5.76
C VAL A 10 15.53 7.59 4.54
N ALA A 11 15.62 8.15 3.32
CA ALA A 11 15.52 7.38 2.08
C ALA A 11 16.56 6.25 2.04
N LYS A 12 17.82 6.56 2.38
CA LYS A 12 18.91 5.56 2.45
C LYS A 12 18.63 4.46 3.48
N ILE A 13 18.06 4.81 4.62
CA ILE A 13 17.69 3.82 5.66
C ILE A 13 16.56 2.93 5.14
N LEU A 14 15.54 3.49 4.50
CA LEU A 14 14.42 2.72 3.96
C LEU A 14 14.86 1.80 2.80
N ASP A 15 15.80 2.23 1.96
CA ASP A 15 16.35 1.37 0.90
C ASP A 15 17.18 0.22 1.50
N GLY A 16 18.02 0.50 2.51
CA GLY A 16 18.74 -0.55 3.24
C GLY A 16 17.80 -1.51 3.98
N ALA A 17 16.70 -1.01 4.54
CA ALA A 17 15.68 -1.86 5.14
C ALA A 17 15.03 -2.76 4.09
N GLY A 18 14.71 -2.24 2.90
CA GLY A 18 14.17 -3.02 1.79
C GLY A 18 15.09 -4.18 1.40
N GLN A 19 16.40 -3.94 1.30
CA GLN A 19 17.36 -5.00 1.01
C GLN A 19 17.45 -6.03 2.15
N ALA A 20 17.42 -5.59 3.41
CA ALA A 20 17.39 -6.50 4.55
C ALA A 20 16.13 -7.37 4.56
N PHE A 21 14.98 -6.84 4.14
CA PHE A 21 13.72 -7.60 4.03
C PHE A 21 13.78 -8.66 2.94
N VAL A 22 14.46 -8.39 1.83
CA VAL A 22 14.68 -9.37 0.76
C VAL A 22 15.55 -10.51 1.26
N ASP A 23 16.66 -10.21 1.90
CA ASP A 23 17.68 -11.21 2.24
C ASP A 23 17.35 -12.01 3.51
N LEU A 24 16.67 -11.40 4.49
CA LEU A 24 16.44 -11.96 5.83
C LEU A 24 14.96 -12.21 6.15
N GLY A 25 14.06 -11.80 5.28
CA GLY A 25 12.63 -11.71 5.56
C GLY A 25 12.28 -10.52 6.45
N VAL A 26 11.03 -10.07 6.40
CA VAL A 26 10.56 -8.92 7.16
C VAL A 26 10.65 -9.18 8.67
N SER A 27 10.26 -10.35 9.14
CA SER A 27 10.34 -10.73 10.56
C SER A 27 11.77 -11.00 11.03
N GLY A 28 12.68 -11.41 10.14
CA GLY A 28 14.07 -11.67 10.44
C GLY A 28 14.96 -10.42 10.53
N ALA A 29 14.63 -9.36 9.75
CA ALA A 29 15.42 -8.14 9.71
C ALA A 29 15.24 -7.29 10.97
N GLY A 30 16.14 -7.40 11.94
CA GLY A 30 16.18 -6.57 13.15
C GLY A 30 16.83 -5.20 12.91
N MET A 31 16.71 -4.29 13.88
CA MET A 31 17.28 -2.93 13.79
C MET A 31 18.80 -2.92 13.57
N GLY A 32 19.51 -3.94 14.07
CA GLY A 32 20.97 -4.06 13.88
C GLY A 32 21.33 -4.41 12.44
N GLU A 33 20.62 -5.35 11.85
CA GLU A 33 20.79 -5.76 10.45
C GLU A 33 20.44 -4.60 9.53
N ILE A 34 19.31 -3.94 9.76
CA ILE A 34 18.89 -2.78 8.97
C ILE A 34 19.93 -1.65 9.02
N ALA A 35 20.50 -1.35 10.20
CA ALA A 35 21.58 -0.37 10.32
C ALA A 35 22.80 -0.75 9.46
N ARG A 36 23.17 -2.04 9.45
CA ARG A 36 24.27 -2.56 8.63
C ARG A 36 23.99 -2.43 7.14
N TYR A 37 22.79 -2.81 6.68
CA TYR A 37 22.38 -2.68 5.27
C TYR A 37 22.29 -1.24 4.82
N SER A 38 21.90 -0.33 5.72
CA SER A 38 21.80 1.12 5.43
C SER A 38 23.15 1.84 5.48
N GLY A 39 24.22 1.15 5.92
CA GLY A 39 25.55 1.75 6.10
C GLY A 39 25.56 2.86 7.17
N CYS A 40 24.77 2.72 8.23
CA CYS A 40 24.73 3.67 9.33
C CYS A 40 24.93 3.00 10.70
N SER A 41 25.24 3.80 11.73
CA SER A 41 25.31 3.28 13.10
C SER A 41 23.91 2.99 13.66
N ARG A 42 23.82 2.07 14.64
CA ARG A 42 22.55 1.85 15.38
C ARG A 42 22.02 3.14 16.01
N GLY A 43 22.92 3.97 16.60
CA GLY A 43 22.52 5.26 17.17
C GLY A 43 21.91 6.20 16.14
N THR A 44 22.47 6.22 14.92
CA THR A 44 21.89 6.99 13.80
C THR A 44 20.51 6.45 13.44
N LEU A 45 20.35 5.14 13.31
CA LEU A 45 19.08 4.52 12.98
C LEU A 45 18.00 4.85 14.03
N TYR A 46 18.30 4.68 15.33
CA TYR A 46 17.35 4.96 16.41
C TYR A 46 16.98 6.43 16.53
N ARG A 47 17.81 7.35 16.05
CA ARG A 47 17.49 8.79 15.99
C ARG A 47 16.36 9.07 15.00
N TYR A 48 16.28 8.35 13.88
CA TYR A 48 15.23 8.50 12.87
C TYR A 48 14.01 7.62 13.17
N PHE A 49 14.23 6.41 13.65
CA PHE A 49 13.19 5.41 13.89
C PHE A 49 13.34 4.84 15.30
N PRO A 50 12.50 5.28 16.26
CA PRO A 50 12.67 4.92 17.67
C PRO A 50 12.49 3.43 17.96
N ASN A 51 11.84 2.72 17.04
CA ASN A 51 11.63 1.28 17.13
C ASN A 51 11.38 0.67 15.75
N ARG A 52 11.39 -0.66 15.69
CA ARG A 52 11.17 -1.43 14.46
C ARG A 52 9.80 -1.15 13.83
N HIS A 53 8.76 -0.98 14.66
CA HIS A 53 7.41 -0.70 14.16
C HIS A 53 7.36 0.64 13.41
N ALA A 54 7.97 1.69 13.96
CA ALA A 54 8.05 2.99 13.30
C ALA A 54 8.80 2.93 11.96
N LEU A 55 9.89 2.16 11.90
CA LEU A 55 10.65 1.94 10.66
C LEU A 55 9.81 1.18 9.62
N HIS A 56 9.15 0.10 10.03
CA HIS A 56 8.30 -0.69 9.15
C HIS A 56 7.14 0.15 8.58
N LEU A 57 6.48 0.94 9.44
CA LEU A 57 5.40 1.83 9.00
C LEU A 57 5.90 2.87 8.01
N ALA A 58 7.05 3.49 8.28
CA ALA A 58 7.67 4.44 7.36
C ALA A 58 8.03 3.81 6.01
N PHE A 59 8.57 2.57 6.01
CA PHE A 59 8.86 1.82 4.80
C PHE A 59 7.60 1.58 3.98
N VAL A 60 6.54 1.07 4.60
CA VAL A 60 5.27 0.79 3.93
C VAL A 60 4.65 2.06 3.36
N ASN A 61 4.69 3.16 4.14
CA ASN A 61 4.18 4.47 3.69
C ASN A 61 4.96 5.02 2.49
N ASP A 62 6.30 4.98 2.54
CA ASP A 62 7.16 5.44 1.44
C ASP A 62 6.87 4.66 0.15
N ARG A 63 6.81 3.33 0.24
CA ARG A 63 6.52 2.49 -0.92
C ARG A 63 5.10 2.69 -1.46
N ALA A 64 4.12 2.89 -0.59
CA ALA A 64 2.75 3.19 -1.00
C ALA A 64 2.64 4.54 -1.72
N VAL A 65 3.29 5.59 -1.21
CA VAL A 65 3.29 6.91 -1.86
C VAL A 65 3.92 6.84 -3.24
N ARG A 66 5.09 6.20 -3.37
CA ARG A 66 5.78 6.04 -4.67
C ARG A 66 4.91 5.26 -5.66
N LEU A 67 4.35 4.14 -5.22
CA LEU A 67 3.46 3.30 -6.04
C LEU A 67 2.27 4.10 -6.56
N VAL A 68 1.57 4.81 -5.68
CA VAL A 68 0.38 5.60 -6.05
C VAL A 68 0.74 6.76 -6.98
N THR A 69 1.88 7.41 -6.75
CA THR A 69 2.36 8.49 -7.64
C THR A 69 2.60 7.96 -9.06
N GLU A 70 3.28 6.82 -9.19
CA GLU A 70 3.51 6.17 -10.49
C GLU A 70 2.20 5.77 -11.17
N LEU A 71 1.27 5.14 -10.42
CA LEU A 71 -0.03 4.71 -10.95
C LEU A 71 -0.87 5.89 -11.42
N ASN A 72 -0.88 6.99 -10.70
CA ASN A 72 -1.64 8.18 -11.10
C ASN A 72 -1.14 8.74 -12.43
N VAL A 73 0.18 8.78 -12.65
CA VAL A 73 0.76 9.21 -13.93
C VAL A 73 0.45 8.20 -15.05
N GLU A 74 0.65 6.89 -14.79
CA GLU A 74 0.47 5.83 -15.79
C GLU A 74 -0.99 5.74 -16.28
N LEU A 75 -1.96 6.02 -15.40
CA LEU A 75 -3.38 5.81 -15.65
C LEU A 75 -4.16 7.12 -15.86
N GLU A 76 -3.48 8.25 -15.96
CA GLU A 76 -4.13 9.58 -16.09
C GLU A 76 -5.02 9.68 -17.32
N ALA A 77 -4.59 9.08 -18.43
CA ALA A 77 -5.30 9.15 -19.71
C ALA A 77 -6.56 8.28 -19.77
N ILE A 78 -6.81 7.41 -18.79
CA ILE A 78 -7.98 6.52 -18.80
C ILE A 78 -9.18 7.27 -18.27
N ALA A 79 -10.12 7.60 -19.15
CA ALA A 79 -11.32 8.37 -18.83
C ALA A 79 -12.43 7.53 -18.19
N ASP A 80 -12.60 6.26 -18.60
CA ASP A 80 -13.62 5.38 -18.03
C ASP A 80 -13.30 4.97 -16.61
N PRO A 81 -14.16 5.27 -15.61
CA PRO A 81 -13.88 4.99 -14.21
C PRO A 81 -13.74 3.50 -13.89
N SER A 82 -14.48 2.62 -14.59
CA SER A 82 -14.43 1.18 -14.36
C SER A 82 -13.12 0.59 -14.86
N GLU A 83 -12.73 0.94 -16.08
CA GLU A 83 -11.44 0.54 -16.65
C GLU A 83 -10.27 1.11 -15.83
N ARG A 84 -10.35 2.38 -15.43
CA ARG A 84 -9.33 3.02 -14.60
C ARG A 84 -9.16 2.32 -13.25
N LEU A 85 -10.26 1.95 -12.60
CA LEU A 85 -10.22 1.21 -11.31
C LEU A 85 -9.63 -0.18 -11.50
N THR A 86 -10.09 -0.93 -12.50
CA THR A 86 -9.57 -2.27 -12.81
C THR A 86 -8.08 -2.23 -13.07
N ARG A 87 -7.64 -1.33 -13.95
CA ARG A 87 -6.21 -1.14 -14.25
C ARG A 87 -5.41 -0.70 -13.04
N TYR A 88 -5.96 0.17 -12.21
CA TYR A 88 -5.28 0.62 -10.99
C TYR A 88 -4.97 -0.57 -10.06
N ILE A 89 -5.95 -1.43 -9.79
CA ILE A 89 -5.78 -2.60 -8.92
C ILE A 89 -4.78 -3.59 -9.54
N LEU A 90 -4.94 -3.94 -10.82
CA LEU A 90 -4.04 -4.89 -11.51
C LEU A 90 -2.59 -4.37 -11.58
N CYS A 91 -2.40 -3.10 -11.95
CA CYS A 91 -1.08 -2.48 -12.00
C CYS A 91 -0.44 -2.39 -10.61
N ALA A 92 -1.21 -2.04 -9.57
CA ALA A 92 -0.73 -2.03 -8.18
C ALA A 92 -0.22 -3.42 -7.77
N VAL A 93 -1.02 -4.46 -7.99
CA VAL A 93 -0.66 -5.85 -7.67
C VAL A 93 0.58 -6.27 -8.45
N ARG A 94 0.64 -6.01 -9.75
CA ARG A 94 1.80 -6.35 -10.61
C ARG A 94 3.07 -5.64 -10.16
N LYS A 95 3.01 -4.32 -9.87
CA LYS A 95 4.18 -3.55 -9.39
C LYS A 95 4.68 -4.06 -8.04
N VAL A 96 3.79 -4.42 -7.11
CA VAL A 96 4.17 -5.01 -5.82
C VAL A 96 4.81 -6.37 -6.02
N ARG A 97 4.23 -7.25 -6.83
CA ARG A 97 4.79 -8.58 -7.15
C ARG A 97 6.15 -8.49 -7.85
N GLY A 98 6.35 -7.49 -8.70
CA GLY A 98 7.61 -7.23 -9.41
C GLY A 98 8.70 -6.58 -8.55
N ASN A 99 8.40 -6.14 -7.34
CA ASN A 99 9.37 -5.49 -6.46
C ASN A 99 9.76 -6.40 -5.28
N PRO A 100 11.00 -6.92 -5.25
CA PRO A 100 11.45 -7.87 -4.22
C PRO A 100 11.25 -7.36 -2.79
N SER A 101 11.53 -6.08 -2.53
CA SER A 101 11.41 -5.51 -1.18
C SER A 101 9.96 -5.31 -0.72
N MET A 102 9.02 -5.21 -1.67
CA MET A 102 7.59 -5.13 -1.38
C MET A 102 6.97 -6.52 -1.26
N VAL A 103 7.30 -7.44 -2.19
CA VAL A 103 6.72 -8.79 -2.18
C VAL A 103 7.16 -9.59 -0.96
N ALA A 104 8.32 -9.32 -0.38
CA ALA A 104 8.79 -9.94 0.85
C ALA A 104 7.78 -9.83 2.02
N TRP A 105 6.96 -8.77 2.04
CA TRP A 105 5.91 -8.56 3.04
C TRP A 105 4.73 -9.52 2.90
N PHE A 106 4.56 -10.13 1.75
CA PHE A 106 3.45 -11.05 1.43
C PHE A 106 3.85 -12.53 1.48
N ALA A 107 5.06 -12.83 1.93
CA ALA A 107 5.45 -14.20 2.22
C ALA A 107 4.45 -14.85 3.23
N PRO A 108 4.16 -16.14 3.12
CA PRO A 108 3.18 -16.81 4.00
C PRO A 108 3.45 -16.60 5.49
N THR A 109 4.72 -16.52 5.89
CA THR A 109 5.16 -16.26 7.26
C THR A 109 4.85 -14.83 7.74
N GLU A 110 4.61 -13.88 6.83
CA GLU A 110 4.46 -12.45 7.12
C GLU A 110 3.01 -11.95 6.95
N SER A 111 2.10 -12.77 6.42
CA SER A 111 0.76 -12.34 5.99
C SER A 111 -0.06 -11.65 7.09
N GLY A 112 -0.02 -12.17 8.32
CA GLY A 112 -0.71 -11.55 9.46
C GLY A 112 -0.12 -10.21 9.90
N PHE A 113 1.19 -10.05 9.74
CA PHE A 113 1.90 -8.81 10.07
C PHE A 113 1.59 -7.72 9.03
N THR A 114 1.64 -8.05 7.75
CA THR A 114 1.31 -7.12 6.64
C THR A 114 -0.10 -6.58 6.74
N ALA A 115 -1.08 -7.44 7.04
CA ALA A 115 -2.46 -7.03 7.24
C ALA A 115 -2.64 -6.04 8.42
N ARG A 116 -1.84 -6.20 9.50
CA ARG A 116 -1.85 -5.25 10.62
C ARG A 116 -1.21 -3.92 10.23
N MET A 117 -0.08 -3.95 9.53
CA MET A 117 0.62 -2.74 9.08
C MET A 117 -0.23 -1.90 8.13
N SER A 118 -0.86 -2.54 7.14
CA SER A 118 -1.72 -1.85 6.17
C SER A 118 -2.95 -1.21 6.83
N ARG A 119 -3.52 -1.86 7.86
CA ARG A 119 -4.64 -1.29 8.63
C ARG A 119 -4.22 -0.15 9.54
N GLY A 120 -3.00 -0.15 10.03
CA GLY A 120 -2.43 0.92 10.87
C GLY A 120 -1.88 2.12 10.09
N SER A 121 -1.79 2.02 8.76
CA SER A 121 -1.29 3.11 7.93
C SER A 121 -2.40 4.09 7.56
N GLU A 122 -2.38 5.26 8.17
CA GLU A 122 -3.24 6.38 7.77
C GLU A 122 -2.93 6.88 6.35
N VAL A 123 -1.67 6.77 5.93
CA VAL A 123 -1.21 7.16 4.58
C VAL A 123 -1.88 6.30 3.52
N ILE A 124 -1.86 4.97 3.66
CA ILE A 124 -2.55 4.06 2.72
C ILE A 124 -4.06 4.37 2.68
N GLY A 125 -4.66 4.58 3.85
CA GLY A 125 -6.07 4.95 3.94
C GLY A 125 -6.37 6.24 3.19
N PHE A 126 -5.57 7.29 3.39
CA PHE A 126 -5.71 8.57 2.72
C PHE A 126 -5.52 8.46 1.19
N LEU A 127 -4.48 7.76 0.73
CA LEU A 127 -4.22 7.57 -0.70
C LEU A 127 -5.36 6.82 -1.40
N ALA A 128 -5.86 5.75 -0.76
CA ALA A 128 -6.98 4.99 -1.27
C ALA A 128 -8.27 5.82 -1.33
N ASP A 129 -8.53 6.62 -0.29
CA ASP A 129 -9.70 7.49 -0.21
C ASP A 129 -9.66 8.60 -1.27
N ALA A 130 -8.50 9.21 -1.49
CA ALA A 130 -8.29 10.21 -2.53
C ALA A 130 -8.54 9.62 -3.93
N PHE A 131 -8.04 8.42 -4.21
CA PHE A 131 -8.25 7.75 -5.49
C PHE A 131 -9.73 7.42 -5.73
N VAL A 132 -10.40 6.76 -4.76
CA VAL A 132 -11.81 6.40 -4.87
C VAL A 132 -12.70 7.64 -5.01
N SER A 133 -12.42 8.70 -4.26
CA SER A 133 -13.14 9.97 -4.34
C SER A 133 -13.02 10.63 -5.72
N ASN A 134 -11.84 10.55 -6.33
CA ASN A 134 -11.61 11.05 -7.70
C ASN A 134 -12.44 10.26 -8.71
N LEU A 135 -12.46 8.92 -8.63
CA LEU A 135 -13.25 8.06 -9.53
C LEU A 135 -14.75 8.34 -9.43
N GLN A 136 -15.25 8.61 -8.24
CA GLN A 136 -16.68 8.87 -7.98
C GLN A 136 -17.10 10.32 -8.27
N GLY A 137 -16.20 11.17 -8.77
CA GLY A 137 -16.47 12.58 -9.07
C GLY A 137 -16.95 13.40 -7.88
N GLY A 138 -16.52 13.05 -6.67
CA GLY A 138 -16.89 13.72 -5.43
C GLY A 138 -18.32 13.44 -4.94
N ARG A 139 -19.07 12.54 -5.57
CA ARG A 139 -20.49 12.25 -5.27
C ARG A 139 -20.76 11.43 -4.02
N THR A 140 -19.72 11.03 -3.33
CA THR A 140 -19.85 10.07 -2.21
C THR A 140 -20.17 10.76 -0.89
N GLU A 141 -21.15 10.25 -0.15
CA GLU A 141 -21.46 10.65 1.22
C GLU A 141 -20.21 10.54 2.11
N PRO A 142 -19.94 11.53 2.99
CA PRO A 142 -18.73 11.57 3.83
C PRO A 142 -18.47 10.30 4.65
N GLY A 143 -19.51 9.56 5.03
CA GLY A 143 -19.41 8.31 5.80
C GLY A 143 -19.08 7.07 4.97
N SER A 144 -19.37 7.06 3.66
CA SER A 144 -19.19 5.88 2.80
C SER A 144 -17.81 5.81 2.13
N ARG A 145 -17.14 6.94 1.96
CA ARG A 145 -15.81 7.03 1.32
C ARG A 145 -14.79 6.11 1.97
N GLY A 146 -14.62 6.20 3.28
CA GLY A 146 -13.67 5.38 4.00
C GLY A 146 -13.97 3.87 3.94
N PHE A 147 -15.22 3.43 3.66
CA PHE A 147 -15.53 2.01 3.46
C PHE A 147 -15.06 1.52 2.09
N ALA A 148 -15.33 2.29 1.03
CA ALA A 148 -14.89 1.96 -0.33
C ALA A 148 -13.37 1.90 -0.43
N ALA A 149 -12.66 2.88 0.12
CA ALA A 149 -11.21 2.89 0.20
C ALA A 149 -10.65 1.66 0.96
N ARG A 150 -11.21 1.33 2.13
CA ARG A 150 -10.82 0.14 2.88
C ARG A 150 -11.14 -1.16 2.14
N TRP A 151 -12.23 -1.19 1.39
CA TRP A 151 -12.57 -2.34 0.57
C TRP A 151 -11.55 -2.52 -0.56
N MET A 152 -11.21 -1.47 -1.29
CA MET A 152 -10.18 -1.52 -2.33
C MET A 152 -8.84 -2.01 -1.80
N VAL A 153 -8.38 -1.49 -0.66
CA VAL A 153 -7.13 -1.96 -0.02
C VAL A 153 -7.21 -3.45 0.34
N ARG A 154 -8.35 -3.93 0.85
CA ARG A 154 -8.53 -5.36 1.16
C ARG A 154 -8.48 -6.23 -0.08
N VAL A 155 -9.06 -5.79 -1.19
CA VAL A 155 -8.98 -6.51 -2.47
C VAL A 155 -7.54 -6.63 -2.93
N ILE A 156 -6.78 -5.53 -2.94
CA ILE A 156 -5.35 -5.54 -3.31
C ILE A 156 -4.57 -6.50 -2.41
N LEU A 157 -4.77 -6.43 -1.09
CA LEU A 157 -4.10 -7.34 -0.14
C LEU A 157 -4.50 -8.80 -0.37
N SER A 158 -5.78 -9.07 -0.69
CA SER A 158 -6.24 -10.41 -1.00
C SER A 158 -5.54 -10.97 -2.23
N LEU A 159 -5.48 -10.20 -3.32
CA LEU A 159 -4.79 -10.62 -4.55
C LEU A 159 -3.29 -10.84 -4.32
N LEU A 160 -2.65 -10.05 -3.46
CA LEU A 160 -1.22 -10.21 -3.14
C LEU A 160 -0.94 -11.44 -2.26
N THR A 161 -1.88 -11.86 -1.43
CA THR A 161 -1.72 -13.02 -0.53
C THR A 161 -2.29 -14.32 -1.10
N MET A 162 -3.31 -14.21 -1.95
CA MET A 162 -3.97 -15.30 -2.64
C MET A 162 -4.16 -14.91 -4.11
N PRO A 163 -3.11 -15.06 -4.94
CA PRO A 163 -3.20 -14.72 -6.35
C PRO A 163 -4.21 -15.60 -7.07
N GLY A 164 -4.85 -15.03 -8.10
CA GLY A 164 -5.63 -15.80 -9.07
C GLY A 164 -4.76 -16.73 -9.90
N GLU A 165 -5.39 -17.64 -10.63
CA GLU A 165 -4.69 -18.57 -11.54
C GLU A 165 -4.01 -17.82 -12.71
N SER A 166 -4.54 -16.64 -13.06
CA SER A 166 -4.01 -15.77 -14.11
C SER A 166 -4.39 -14.29 -13.88
N GLU A 167 -3.68 -13.37 -14.54
CA GLU A 167 -4.05 -11.93 -14.54
C GLU A 167 -5.43 -11.71 -15.16
N GLU A 168 -5.83 -12.55 -16.12
CA GLU A 168 -7.17 -12.47 -16.72
C GLU A 168 -8.27 -12.87 -15.74
N GLU A 169 -8.06 -13.90 -14.93
CA GLU A 169 -9.00 -14.26 -13.86
C GLU A 169 -9.11 -13.12 -12.84
N GLU A 170 -7.97 -12.55 -12.42
CA GLU A 170 -7.97 -11.40 -11.50
C GLU A 170 -8.72 -10.20 -12.10
N ARG A 171 -8.57 -9.95 -13.42
CA ARG A 171 -9.33 -8.94 -14.16
C ARG A 171 -10.82 -9.19 -14.08
N ILE A 172 -11.28 -10.40 -14.44
CA ILE A 172 -12.69 -10.79 -14.41
C ILE A 172 -13.28 -10.63 -13.01
N LEU A 173 -12.56 -11.04 -11.97
CA LEU A 173 -12.98 -10.88 -10.58
C LEU A 173 -13.15 -9.39 -10.21
N ILE A 174 -12.22 -8.54 -10.63
CA ILE A 174 -12.28 -7.11 -10.34
C ILE A 174 -13.45 -6.47 -11.09
N GLU A 175 -13.60 -6.73 -12.38
CA GLU A 175 -14.65 -6.14 -13.22
C GLU A 175 -16.04 -6.59 -12.79
N SER A 176 -16.21 -7.86 -12.43
CA SER A 176 -17.52 -8.43 -12.11
C SER A 176 -18.00 -8.12 -10.69
N PHE A 177 -17.08 -8.07 -9.71
CA PHE A 177 -17.47 -8.03 -8.30
C PHE A 177 -16.92 -6.82 -7.53
N VAL A 178 -15.80 -6.25 -7.95
CA VAL A 178 -15.16 -5.16 -7.23
C VAL A 178 -15.55 -3.80 -7.81
N ALA A 179 -15.39 -3.61 -9.12
CA ALA A 179 -15.67 -2.34 -9.78
C ALA A 179 -17.11 -1.87 -9.60
N PRO A 180 -18.14 -2.71 -9.79
CA PRO A 180 -19.52 -2.29 -9.54
C PRO A 180 -19.76 -1.84 -8.10
N SER A 181 -19.20 -2.57 -7.11
CA SER A 181 -19.38 -2.25 -5.69
C SER A 181 -18.69 -0.94 -5.27
N LEU A 182 -17.55 -0.61 -5.89
CA LEU A 182 -16.80 0.60 -5.60
C LEU A 182 -17.33 1.84 -6.32
N LEU A 183 -17.90 1.66 -7.53
CA LEU A 183 -18.37 2.78 -8.36
C LEU A 183 -19.82 3.15 -8.09
N ALA A 184 -20.67 2.21 -7.67
CA ALA A 184 -22.08 2.47 -7.34
C ALA A 184 -22.28 3.42 -6.13
N GLY A 185 -21.21 3.72 -5.40
CA GLY A 185 -21.31 4.35 -4.08
C GLY A 185 -21.88 3.39 -3.05
N ALA A 186 -21.90 3.77 -1.77
CA ALA A 186 -22.53 2.94 -0.76
C ALA A 186 -23.99 2.74 -1.09
N ALA A 187 -24.43 1.47 -1.21
CA ALA A 187 -25.86 1.16 -1.37
C ALA A 187 -26.62 1.83 -0.20
N PRO A 188 -27.80 2.45 -0.48
CA PRO A 188 -28.61 3.04 0.57
C PRO A 188 -29.02 1.94 1.55
N GLY A 189 -28.48 1.99 2.79
CA GLY A 189 -28.81 0.99 3.82
C GLY A 189 -27.66 0.54 4.72
N PHE A 190 -26.41 1.01 4.51
CA PHE A 190 -25.36 0.71 5.48
C PHE A 190 -25.61 1.51 6.78
N PRO A 191 -25.76 0.84 7.93
CA PRO A 191 -25.92 1.54 9.19
C PRO A 191 -24.69 2.38 9.48
N ASN A 192 -24.89 3.66 9.81
CA ASN A 192 -23.84 4.53 10.30
C ASN A 192 -23.30 3.95 11.63
N PRO A 193 -22.03 3.51 11.72
CA PRO A 193 -21.49 2.89 12.95
C PRO A 193 -21.21 3.89 14.09
N ARG A 194 -21.70 5.13 13.97
CA ARG A 194 -21.61 6.17 15.01
C ARG A 194 -23.02 6.63 15.38
N LYS A 195 -23.73 5.81 16.09
CA LYS A 195 -24.75 6.18 17.07
C LYS A 195 -24.51 5.39 18.35
#